data_95872977da7f8ba5fec0d3080ef02a94
#
_entry.id   95872977da7f8ba5fec0d3080ef02a94
#
_cell.length_a   1.000
_cell.length_b   1.000
_cell.length_c   1.000
_cell.angle_alpha   90.00
_cell.angle_beta   90.00
_cell.angle_gamma   90.00
#
_symmetry.space_group_name_H-M   'P 1'
#
loop_
_entity.id
_entity.type
_entity.pdbx_description
1 polymer ?
#
loop_
_entity_poly.entity_id
_entity_poly.type
_entity_poly.pdbx_seq_one_letter_code
_entity_poly.pdbx_strand_id
1 'polypeptide(L)'
;VPGLRSLRNRLALVFFAITLVAIAALYLYVAPGLGSRLLGEKLDSLARVARKDSGPISRTVGSSLPQRVVRARVLKAAVRSGDHVTLLLVNHVNGKPQLSAVASTTRTTPPFLLAYKAIRADKLETRTAVILAQAAYPVSHDRAVIVYSTPVSDVINNVSVVRHEILVAGGIALLLALVGGYLVAGRLAQRVKRLERAAERVAAGEFGSPIPVDSQDELGQLAKTFNDMQRQLAQLESAREKFIATASHELRTPIFSLGGFVELLEDEDLDAETRRRFLDQVREQVDRLGKLSVDLLDLSKLEAGSLELREEQVDLGELTRSVSGEFEPSLAQHDSHIELRVARTLDAQCDPVRVAQIMRILIDNALTHTASGTRIEVTARRSNGHVMLAVRDNGDGIDANSARRIFEPFFTADDAQGSGLGLAIASELAERMAGRLTVASEPGNTVFTLELPT
;
A
#
# COMPACT_ATOMS: atom_id res chain seq x y z
N VAL A 1 17.72 -7.67 22.73
CA VAL A 1 16.49 -7.90 23.50
C VAL A 1 15.42 -8.37 22.51
N PRO A 2 14.98 -9.63 22.52
CA PRO A 2 14.06 -10.19 21.52
C PRO A 2 12.68 -9.53 21.48
N GLY A 3 12.27 -8.85 22.53
CA GLY A 3 10.93 -8.22 22.62
C GLY A 3 10.72 -6.95 21.79
N LEU A 4 11.76 -6.22 21.40
CA LEU A 4 11.66 -4.95 20.65
C LEU A 4 11.57 -5.12 19.12
N ARG A 5 11.75 -6.35 18.60
CA ARG A 5 11.68 -6.62 17.15
C ARG A 5 10.26 -6.75 16.62
N SER A 6 9.28 -6.99 17.49
CA SER A 6 7.87 -7.09 17.08
C SER A 6 7.31 -5.73 16.67
N LEU A 7 6.68 -5.64 15.51
CA LEU A 7 5.96 -4.45 15.01
C LEU A 7 5.00 -3.88 16.05
N ARG A 8 4.30 -4.75 16.77
CA ARG A 8 3.39 -4.42 17.87
C ARG A 8 4.08 -3.60 18.95
N ASN A 9 5.25 -4.06 19.43
CA ASN A 9 5.96 -3.40 20.52
C ASN A 9 6.59 -2.06 20.09
N ARG A 10 7.05 -1.97 18.84
CA ARG A 10 7.57 -0.73 18.25
C ARG A 10 6.48 0.35 18.15
N LEU A 11 5.30 0.00 17.64
CA LEU A 11 4.19 0.93 17.51
C LEU A 11 3.68 1.38 18.89
N ALA A 12 3.50 0.46 19.85
CA ALA A 12 3.10 0.81 21.21
C ALA A 12 4.10 1.76 21.88
N LEU A 13 5.40 1.54 21.68
CA LEU A 13 6.46 2.41 22.21
C LEU A 13 6.45 3.80 21.56
N VAL A 14 6.16 3.90 20.26
CA VAL A 14 6.02 5.19 19.56
C VAL A 14 4.84 5.99 20.15
N PHE A 15 3.66 5.37 20.31
CA PHE A 15 2.51 6.03 20.92
C PHE A 15 2.81 6.51 22.36
N PHE A 16 3.45 5.66 23.16
CA PHE A 16 3.89 6.02 24.49
C PHE A 16 4.87 7.20 24.48
N ALA A 17 5.89 7.17 23.61
CA ALA A 17 6.90 8.21 23.50
C ALA A 17 6.29 9.56 23.09
N ILE A 18 5.40 9.57 22.08
CA ILE A 18 4.71 10.80 21.64
C ILE A 18 3.89 11.40 22.78
N THR A 19 3.11 10.56 23.50
CA THR A 19 2.29 11.00 24.61
C THR A 19 3.16 11.53 25.75
N LEU A 20 4.27 10.86 26.07
CA LEU A 20 5.21 11.30 27.10
C LEU A 20 5.82 12.66 26.76
N VAL A 21 6.26 12.86 25.52
CA VAL A 21 6.83 14.15 25.05
C VAL A 21 5.78 15.26 25.14
N ALA A 22 4.55 14.99 24.74
CA ALA A 22 3.45 15.96 24.81
C ALA A 22 3.15 16.39 26.26
N ILE A 23 3.09 15.44 27.21
CA ILE A 23 2.87 15.71 28.62
C ILE A 23 4.06 16.47 29.20
N ALA A 24 5.28 16.07 28.89
CA ALA A 24 6.50 16.75 29.34
C ALA A 24 6.54 18.21 28.86
N ALA A 25 6.22 18.45 27.58
CA ALA A 25 6.15 19.79 27.02
C ALA A 25 5.08 20.65 27.72
N LEU A 26 3.89 20.08 27.95
CA LEU A 26 2.82 20.75 28.69
C LEU A 26 3.26 21.11 30.11
N TYR A 27 3.87 20.17 30.81
CA TYR A 27 4.35 20.39 32.19
C TYR A 27 5.43 21.48 32.22
N LEU A 28 6.40 21.46 31.36
CA LEU A 28 7.50 22.43 31.28
C LEU A 28 7.04 23.82 30.85
N TYR A 29 5.98 23.92 30.05
CA TYR A 29 5.42 25.18 29.59
C TYR A 29 4.46 25.80 30.62
N VAL A 30 3.55 25.01 31.18
CA VAL A 30 2.47 25.55 32.05
C VAL A 30 2.97 25.82 33.48
N ALA A 31 3.70 24.87 34.08
CA ALA A 31 4.02 24.94 35.50
C ALA A 31 4.92 26.14 35.89
N PRO A 32 5.99 26.51 35.16
CA PRO A 32 6.79 27.70 35.45
C PRO A 32 6.05 28.99 35.12
N GLY A 33 5.30 29.02 33.98
CA GLY A 33 4.58 30.20 33.54
C GLY A 33 3.45 30.64 34.49
N LEU A 34 2.73 29.66 35.04
CA LEU A 34 1.65 29.92 35.99
C LEU A 34 2.18 30.55 37.29
N GLY A 35 3.24 29.99 37.86
CA GLY A 35 3.83 30.50 39.11
C GLY A 35 4.33 31.95 38.96
N SER A 36 5.04 32.27 37.87
CA SER A 36 5.53 33.62 37.66
C SER A 36 4.42 34.64 37.41
N ARG A 37 3.36 34.28 36.68
CA ARG A 37 2.20 35.16 36.43
C ARG A 37 1.42 35.46 37.73
N LEU A 38 1.05 34.42 38.48
CA LEU A 38 0.32 34.59 39.74
C LEU A 38 1.12 35.41 40.75
N LEU A 39 2.44 35.19 40.80
CA LEU A 39 3.33 35.97 41.68
C LEU A 39 3.43 37.42 41.22
N GLY A 40 3.51 37.69 39.92
CA GLY A 40 3.48 39.01 39.33
C GLY A 40 2.18 39.78 39.68
N GLU A 41 1.02 39.14 39.48
CA GLU A 41 -0.28 39.71 39.82
C GLU A 41 -0.39 40.06 41.32
N LYS A 42 0.15 39.18 42.20
CA LYS A 42 0.16 39.41 43.64
C LYS A 42 1.07 40.59 43.99
N LEU A 43 2.23 40.72 43.38
CA LEU A 43 3.12 41.87 43.59
C LEU A 43 2.52 43.18 43.08
N ASP A 44 1.85 43.17 41.93
CA ASP A 44 1.20 44.33 41.34
C ASP A 44 -0.02 44.78 42.20
N SER A 45 -0.77 43.81 42.72
CA SER A 45 -1.85 44.06 43.66
C SER A 45 -1.34 44.73 44.96
N LEU A 46 -0.27 44.14 45.53
CA LEU A 46 0.37 44.68 46.72
C LEU A 46 0.94 46.10 46.47
N ALA A 47 1.54 46.33 45.33
CA ALA A 47 2.04 47.65 44.94
C ALA A 47 0.93 48.70 44.81
N ARG A 48 -0.24 48.32 44.30
CA ARG A 48 -1.42 49.20 44.24
C ARG A 48 -1.93 49.55 45.62
N VAL A 49 -2.03 48.57 46.51
CA VAL A 49 -2.42 48.78 47.90
C VAL A 49 -1.44 49.69 48.62
N ALA A 50 -0.12 49.44 48.46
CA ALA A 50 0.91 50.25 49.05
C ALA A 50 0.81 51.73 48.63
N ARG A 51 0.53 52.02 47.36
CA ARG A 51 0.33 53.40 46.88
C ARG A 51 -0.92 54.07 47.44
N LYS A 52 -2.04 53.33 47.53
CA LYS A 52 -3.33 53.83 47.96
C LYS A 52 -3.38 54.08 49.47
N ASP A 53 -2.88 53.17 50.29
CA ASP A 53 -3.08 53.20 51.77
C ASP A 53 -1.89 53.77 52.53
N SER A 54 -0.78 54.13 51.87
CA SER A 54 0.36 54.81 52.54
C SER A 54 0.11 56.25 52.86
N GLY A 55 -0.81 56.94 52.19
CA GLY A 55 -1.11 58.36 52.44
C GLY A 55 -1.50 58.76 53.90
N PRO A 56 -2.39 58.00 54.59
CA PRO A 56 -2.72 58.28 55.97
C PRO A 56 -1.57 58.06 56.95
N ILE A 57 -0.64 57.13 56.63
CA ILE A 57 0.55 56.88 57.44
C ILE A 57 1.62 57.92 57.18
N SER A 58 1.76 58.39 55.94
CA SER A 58 2.75 59.38 55.55
C SER A 58 2.60 60.69 56.26
N ARG A 59 1.35 61.08 56.53
CA ARG A 59 1.01 62.27 57.32
C ARG A 59 1.38 62.19 58.82
N THR A 60 1.77 61.03 59.30
CA THR A 60 2.23 60.82 60.67
C THR A 60 3.73 60.84 60.80
N VAL A 61 4.44 60.69 59.74
CA VAL A 61 5.90 60.75 59.72
C VAL A 61 6.35 62.21 59.86
N GLY A 62 7.12 62.50 60.89
CA GLY A 62 7.58 63.88 61.19
C GLY A 62 6.64 64.71 62.07
N SER A 63 5.51 64.16 62.51
CA SER A 63 4.65 64.79 63.53
C SER A 63 5.05 64.34 64.94
N SER A 64 4.91 65.20 65.93
CA SER A 64 5.19 64.92 67.34
C SER A 64 4.14 63.98 68.03
N LEU A 65 3.53 63.09 67.23
CA LEU A 65 2.48 62.20 67.72
C LEU A 65 3.06 61.06 68.57
N PRO A 66 2.38 60.67 69.60
CA PRO A 66 2.78 59.55 70.48
C PRO A 66 2.85 58.23 69.68
N GLN A 67 3.82 57.39 70.00
CA GLN A 67 4.07 56.08 69.31
C GLN A 67 2.78 55.19 69.28
N ARG A 68 1.88 55.33 70.23
CA ARG A 68 0.58 54.63 70.28
C ARG A 68 -0.31 55.02 69.09
N VAL A 69 -0.28 56.27 68.61
CA VAL A 69 -1.09 56.75 67.49
C VAL A 69 -0.52 56.25 66.17
N VAL A 70 0.81 56.25 66.07
CA VAL A 70 1.50 55.68 64.85
C VAL A 70 1.19 54.21 64.74
N ARG A 71 1.31 53.42 65.80
CA ARG A 71 0.93 52.00 65.86
C ARG A 71 -0.54 51.77 65.46
N ALA A 72 -1.45 52.56 65.96
CA ALA A 72 -2.89 52.45 65.67
C ALA A 72 -3.16 52.67 64.15
N ARG A 73 -2.46 53.62 63.50
CA ARG A 73 -2.60 53.89 62.06
C ARG A 73 -2.00 52.76 61.19
N VAL A 74 -0.85 52.20 61.61
CA VAL A 74 -0.24 51.02 60.88
C VAL A 74 -1.16 49.82 61.02
N LEU A 75 -1.74 49.60 62.22
CA LEU A 75 -2.69 48.51 62.39
C LEU A 75 -3.97 48.70 61.58
N LYS A 76 -4.50 49.96 61.56
CA LYS A 76 -5.68 50.30 60.73
C LYS A 76 -5.40 50.11 59.25
N ALA A 77 -4.20 50.39 58.71
CA ALA A 77 -3.79 50.13 57.35
C ALA A 77 -3.70 48.61 57.07
N ALA A 78 -3.12 47.85 57.95
CA ALA A 78 -3.04 46.39 57.86
C ALA A 78 -4.41 45.72 57.82
N VAL A 79 -5.33 46.15 58.69
CA VAL A 79 -6.73 45.64 58.72
C VAL A 79 -7.46 46.02 57.38
N ARG A 80 -7.23 47.21 56.89
CA ARG A 80 -7.86 47.66 55.62
C ARG A 80 -7.34 46.95 54.40
N SER A 81 -6.02 46.72 54.31
CA SER A 81 -5.38 46.03 53.18
C SER A 81 -5.48 44.52 53.26
N GLY A 82 -5.64 43.97 54.46
CA GLY A 82 -5.49 42.52 54.70
C GLY A 82 -4.03 42.04 54.71
N ASP A 83 -3.09 42.96 54.66
CA ASP A 83 -1.65 42.66 54.54
C ASP A 83 -0.90 43.01 55.80
N HIS A 84 0.28 42.45 55.96
CA HIS A 84 1.15 42.92 57.08
C HIS A 84 1.84 44.23 56.65
N VAL A 85 1.78 45.23 57.56
CA VAL A 85 2.35 46.56 57.36
C VAL A 85 3.45 46.84 58.39
N THR A 86 4.62 47.27 57.87
CA THR A 86 5.74 47.68 58.73
C THR A 86 6.18 49.08 58.36
N LEU A 87 6.26 49.99 59.32
CA LEU A 87 6.80 51.31 59.19
C LEU A 87 8.25 51.33 59.64
N LEU A 88 9.15 51.70 58.74
CA LEU A 88 10.57 51.90 59.00
C LEU A 88 10.91 53.39 58.97
N LEU A 89 11.60 53.91 59.98
CA LEU A 89 12.18 55.21 59.94
C LEU A 89 13.66 55.17 59.55
N VAL A 90 14.07 56.19 58.81
CA VAL A 90 15.47 56.40 58.39
C VAL A 90 16.13 57.33 59.34
N ASN A 91 17.02 56.83 60.15
CA ASN A 91 17.88 57.64 61.05
C ASN A 91 19.26 57.77 60.38
N HIS A 92 19.86 58.92 60.45
CA HIS A 92 21.21 59.10 59.97
C HIS A 92 22.20 59.03 61.15
N VAL A 93 23.00 58.02 61.21
CA VAL A 93 24.05 57.83 62.24
C VAL A 93 25.37 57.88 61.46
N ASN A 94 26.22 58.85 61.90
CA ASN A 94 27.52 59.10 61.26
C ASN A 94 27.41 59.25 59.66
N GLY A 95 26.36 59.96 59.22
CA GLY A 95 26.12 60.22 57.75
C GLY A 95 25.63 59.05 56.99
N LYS A 96 25.43 57.85 57.55
CA LYS A 96 24.86 56.67 56.90
C LYS A 96 23.42 56.44 57.31
N PRO A 97 22.53 56.16 56.32
CA PRO A 97 21.12 55.89 56.69
C PRO A 97 21.01 54.53 57.39
N GLN A 98 20.38 54.56 58.57
CA GLN A 98 20.08 53.40 59.43
C GLN A 98 18.57 53.25 59.54
N LEU A 99 18.03 52.07 59.15
CA LEU A 99 16.60 51.81 59.25
C LEU A 99 16.25 51.20 60.60
N SER A 100 15.22 51.76 61.21
CA SER A 100 14.66 51.25 62.50
C SER A 100 13.15 51.00 62.37
N ALA A 101 12.66 49.87 62.84
CA ALA A 101 11.23 49.54 62.82
C ALA A 101 10.50 50.27 63.98
N VAL A 102 9.55 51.13 63.65
CA VAL A 102 8.75 51.88 64.66
C VAL A 102 7.47 51.17 64.90
N ALA A 103 6.84 50.62 63.92
CA ALA A 103 5.62 49.84 64.07
C ALA A 103 5.56 48.70 63.06
N SER A 104 5.21 47.52 63.52
CA SER A 104 5.03 46.36 62.61
C SER A 104 3.85 45.53 63.05
N THR A 105 3.11 45.01 62.10
CA THR A 105 1.97 44.08 62.39
C THR A 105 2.43 42.61 62.25
N THR A 106 3.69 42.39 61.86
CA THR A 106 4.30 41.05 61.79
C THR A 106 5.46 40.92 62.75
N ARG A 107 5.75 39.65 63.12
CA ARG A 107 6.91 39.31 63.94
C ARG A 107 8.14 38.95 63.13
N THR A 108 8.03 38.95 61.76
CA THR A 108 9.14 38.67 60.90
C THR A 108 10.12 39.83 60.85
N THR A 109 11.39 39.53 60.56
CA THR A 109 12.44 40.54 60.37
C THR A 109 12.04 41.53 59.26
N PRO A 110 12.07 42.85 59.55
CA PRO A 110 11.74 43.84 58.52
C PRO A 110 12.66 43.70 57.25
N PRO A 111 12.11 43.92 56.06
CA PRO A 111 12.90 43.76 54.82
C PRO A 111 13.76 45.01 54.58
N PHE A 112 14.76 45.23 55.38
CA PHE A 112 15.64 46.40 55.33
C PHE A 112 16.28 46.58 53.92
N LEU A 113 16.69 45.50 53.27
CA LEU A 113 17.31 45.60 51.95
C LEU A 113 16.37 46.17 50.87
N LEU A 114 15.08 45.78 50.90
CA LEU A 114 14.08 46.33 50.01
C LEU A 114 13.77 47.80 50.32
N ALA A 115 13.66 48.13 51.60
CA ALA A 115 13.45 49.47 52.06
C ALA A 115 14.63 50.41 51.65
N TYR A 116 15.86 49.95 51.76
CA TYR A 116 17.03 50.71 51.27
C TYR A 116 16.96 50.99 49.75
N LYS A 117 16.56 49.97 48.99
CA LYS A 117 16.38 50.13 47.53
C LYS A 117 15.29 51.17 47.22
N ALA A 118 14.16 51.10 47.89
CA ALA A 118 13.06 52.05 47.71
C ALA A 118 13.45 53.47 48.04
N ILE A 119 14.20 53.71 49.11
CA ILE A 119 14.72 55.04 49.50
C ILE A 119 15.69 55.56 48.44
N ARG A 120 16.67 54.73 48.04
CA ARG A 120 17.67 55.14 47.08
C ARG A 120 17.10 55.45 45.69
N ALA A 121 16.05 54.74 45.30
CA ALA A 121 15.37 54.94 44.03
C ALA A 121 14.28 56.03 44.09
N ASP A 122 13.90 56.50 45.31
CA ASP A 122 12.75 57.36 45.60
C ASP A 122 11.46 56.92 44.91
N LYS A 123 11.26 55.61 44.83
CA LYS A 123 10.06 55.01 44.21
C LYS A 123 9.67 53.69 44.87
N LEU A 124 8.48 53.23 44.54
CA LEU A 124 7.99 51.94 45.00
C LEU A 124 8.91 50.84 44.43
N GLU A 125 9.38 49.97 45.32
CA GLU A 125 10.13 48.79 44.99
C GLU A 125 9.37 47.55 45.48
N THR A 126 9.38 46.48 44.65
CA THR A 126 8.73 45.22 44.98
C THR A 126 9.76 44.08 45.01
N ARG A 127 9.55 43.09 45.87
CA ARG A 127 10.41 41.90 45.94
C ARG A 127 9.61 40.71 46.48
N THR A 128 9.97 39.54 45.99
CA THR A 128 9.53 38.29 46.60
C THR A 128 10.65 37.73 47.46
N ALA A 129 10.35 37.57 48.74
CA ALA A 129 11.13 36.76 49.66
C ALA A 129 10.54 35.34 49.67
N VAL A 130 11.22 34.33 50.28
CA VAL A 130 10.87 32.92 50.21
C VAL A 130 9.39 32.64 50.45
N ILE A 131 8.73 33.33 51.34
CA ILE A 131 7.32 33.12 51.71
C ILE A 131 6.46 34.40 51.68
N LEU A 132 7.03 35.54 51.31
CA LEU A 132 6.38 36.84 51.35
C LEU A 132 6.57 37.63 50.07
N ALA A 133 5.50 38.17 49.52
CA ALA A 133 5.58 39.26 48.55
C ALA A 133 5.67 40.57 49.33
N GLN A 134 6.56 41.45 48.90
CA GLN A 134 6.84 42.70 49.64
C GLN A 134 6.85 43.90 48.67
N ALA A 135 6.25 44.99 49.08
CA ALA A 135 6.28 46.26 48.39
C ALA A 135 6.71 47.38 49.39
N ALA A 136 7.82 48.03 49.08
CA ALA A 136 8.33 49.12 49.89
C ALA A 136 8.02 50.49 49.22
N TYR A 137 7.31 51.34 49.91
CA TYR A 137 6.92 52.67 49.43
C TYR A 137 7.63 53.78 50.24
N PRO A 138 8.49 54.60 49.67
CA PRO A 138 9.16 55.71 50.33
C PRO A 138 8.14 56.77 50.72
N VAL A 139 8.28 57.34 51.92
CA VAL A 139 7.38 58.37 52.48
C VAL A 139 8.23 59.50 53.02
N SER A 140 7.93 60.71 52.60
CA SER A 140 8.62 61.93 53.13
C SER A 140 10.12 61.92 52.87
N HIS A 141 10.53 62.06 51.59
CA HIS A 141 11.92 62.26 51.18
C HIS A 141 12.98 61.79 52.22
N ASP A 142 13.38 60.53 52.14
CA ASP A 142 14.41 59.86 52.90
C ASP A 142 14.14 59.75 54.46
N ARG A 143 12.92 60.00 54.93
CA ARG A 143 12.65 59.88 56.43
C ARG A 143 11.95 58.60 56.84
N ALA A 144 11.17 58.01 55.97
CA ALA A 144 10.48 56.76 56.24
C ALA A 144 10.11 55.89 55.08
N VAL A 145 9.95 54.60 55.29
CA VAL A 145 9.45 53.62 54.32
C VAL A 145 8.35 52.80 54.92
N ILE A 146 7.28 52.62 54.20
CA ILE A 146 6.22 51.68 54.56
C ILE A 146 6.37 50.43 53.69
N VAL A 147 6.46 49.27 54.37
CA VAL A 147 6.55 47.98 53.70
C VAL A 147 5.29 47.19 53.91
N TYR A 148 4.63 46.85 52.86
CA TYR A 148 3.52 45.91 52.82
C TYR A 148 4.06 44.52 52.54
N SER A 149 3.58 43.49 53.23
CA SER A 149 3.99 42.11 53.07
C SER A 149 2.79 41.19 53.09
N THR A 150 2.66 40.32 52.11
CA THR A 150 1.58 39.33 52.06
C THR A 150 2.15 37.93 51.86
N PRO A 151 1.58 36.87 52.47
CA PRO A 151 2.01 35.52 52.26
C PRO A 151 1.83 35.09 50.77
N VAL A 152 2.79 34.33 50.25
CA VAL A 152 2.70 33.73 48.90
C VAL A 152 2.34 32.24 48.95
N SER A 153 2.00 31.73 50.15
CA SER A 153 1.60 30.34 50.37
C SER A 153 0.48 29.89 49.45
N ASP A 154 -0.53 30.75 49.21
CA ASP A 154 -1.65 30.45 48.34
C ASP A 154 -1.22 30.24 46.90
N VAL A 155 -0.25 31.05 46.41
CA VAL A 155 0.30 30.91 45.09
C VAL A 155 1.08 29.59 44.98
N ILE A 156 1.91 29.28 45.98
CA ILE A 156 2.70 28.05 46.02
C ILE A 156 1.78 26.83 46.07
N ASN A 157 0.75 26.86 46.89
CA ASN A 157 -0.20 25.76 47.03
C ASN A 157 -1.01 25.56 45.73
N ASN A 158 -1.53 26.64 45.15
CA ASN A 158 -2.27 26.53 43.87
C ASN A 158 -1.41 25.97 42.74
N VAL A 159 -0.15 26.41 42.63
CA VAL A 159 0.79 25.86 41.63
C VAL A 159 1.10 24.38 41.89
N SER A 160 1.22 24.00 43.19
CA SER A 160 1.47 22.60 43.56
C SER A 160 0.29 21.68 43.23
N VAL A 161 -0.95 22.16 43.47
CA VAL A 161 -2.18 21.42 43.08
C VAL A 161 -2.22 21.21 41.56
N VAL A 162 -2.05 22.27 40.76
CA VAL A 162 -2.04 22.16 39.30
C VAL A 162 -0.94 21.20 38.79
N ARG A 163 0.25 21.26 39.38
CA ARG A 163 1.33 20.30 39.07
C ARG A 163 0.93 18.86 39.35
N HIS A 164 0.31 18.61 40.49
CA HIS A 164 -0.16 17.27 40.87
C HIS A 164 -1.24 16.77 39.91
N GLU A 165 -2.21 17.60 39.54
CA GLU A 165 -3.28 17.27 38.61
C GLU A 165 -2.71 16.96 37.23
N ILE A 166 -1.72 17.73 36.70
CA ILE A 166 -1.06 17.45 35.43
C ILE A 166 -0.34 16.09 35.48
N LEU A 167 0.34 15.77 36.59
CA LEU A 167 1.04 14.49 36.72
C LEU A 167 0.08 13.31 36.81
N VAL A 168 -1.02 13.42 37.52
CA VAL A 168 -2.04 12.37 37.64
C VAL A 168 -2.76 12.16 36.31
N ALA A 169 -3.25 13.23 35.68
CA ALA A 169 -3.88 13.16 34.37
C ALA A 169 -2.93 12.64 33.30
N GLY A 170 -1.67 13.09 33.35
CA GLY A 170 -0.60 12.62 32.50
C GLY A 170 -0.31 11.12 32.66
N GLY A 171 -0.27 10.64 33.91
CA GLY A 171 -0.11 9.22 34.23
C GLY A 171 -1.24 8.36 33.66
N ILE A 172 -2.48 8.81 33.81
CA ILE A 172 -3.65 8.13 33.21
C ILE A 172 -3.58 8.14 31.69
N ALA A 173 -3.24 9.26 31.07
CA ALA A 173 -3.09 9.36 29.62
C ALA A 173 -1.99 8.44 29.07
N LEU A 174 -0.84 8.31 29.76
CA LEU A 174 0.23 7.39 29.42
C LEU A 174 -0.22 5.92 29.51
N LEU A 175 -0.97 5.58 30.56
CA LEU A 175 -1.51 4.22 30.69
C LEU A 175 -2.47 3.89 29.54
N LEU A 176 -3.40 4.81 29.21
CA LEU A 176 -4.34 4.65 28.12
C LEU A 176 -3.62 4.58 26.77
N ALA A 177 -2.60 5.40 26.55
CA ALA A 177 -1.78 5.36 25.33
C ALA A 177 -1.02 4.02 25.20
N LEU A 178 -0.50 3.49 26.29
CA LEU A 178 0.19 2.20 26.30
C LEU A 178 -0.76 1.04 25.98
N VAL A 179 -1.90 0.98 26.70
CA VAL A 179 -2.88 -0.10 26.51
C VAL A 179 -3.55 0.00 25.13
N GLY A 180 -4.05 1.17 24.76
CA GLY A 180 -4.68 1.42 23.47
C GLY A 180 -3.72 1.17 22.31
N GLY A 181 -2.50 1.70 22.40
CA GLY A 181 -1.45 1.48 21.40
C GLY A 181 -1.09 0.01 21.26
N TYR A 182 -0.99 -0.75 22.36
CA TYR A 182 -0.72 -2.19 22.34
C TYR A 182 -1.84 -3.00 21.67
N LEU A 183 -3.10 -2.66 21.94
CA LEU A 183 -4.25 -3.34 21.34
C LEU A 183 -4.36 -3.07 19.83
N VAL A 184 -4.24 -1.80 19.42
CA VAL A 184 -4.28 -1.41 18.00
C VAL A 184 -3.12 -2.02 17.24
N ALA A 185 -1.90 -1.88 17.76
CA ALA A 185 -0.71 -2.46 17.16
C ALA A 185 -0.78 -4.00 17.08
N GLY A 186 -1.41 -4.65 18.05
CA GLY A 186 -1.63 -6.09 18.07
C GLY A 186 -2.54 -6.55 16.92
N ARG A 187 -3.66 -5.86 16.70
CA ARG A 187 -4.58 -6.15 15.59
C ARG A 187 -3.91 -5.95 14.23
N LEU A 188 -3.18 -4.83 14.06
CA LEU A 188 -2.47 -4.55 12.82
C LEU A 188 -1.39 -5.60 12.53
N ALA A 189 -0.57 -5.93 13.53
CA ALA A 189 0.48 -6.94 13.38
C ALA A 189 -0.07 -8.32 13.02
N GLN A 190 -1.23 -8.70 13.57
CA GLN A 190 -1.88 -9.97 13.22
C GLN A 190 -2.33 -10.01 11.76
N ARG A 191 -2.89 -8.90 11.23
CA ARG A 191 -3.30 -8.81 9.81
C ARG A 191 -2.10 -8.93 8.86
N VAL A 192 -1.01 -8.21 9.16
CA VAL A 192 0.23 -8.30 8.38
C VAL A 192 0.80 -9.73 8.42
N LYS A 193 0.79 -10.39 9.57
CA LYS A 193 1.27 -11.76 9.70
C LYS A 193 0.39 -12.79 8.96
N ARG A 194 -0.91 -12.52 8.79
CA ARG A 194 -1.78 -13.36 7.94
C ARG A 194 -1.40 -13.24 6.46
N LEU A 195 -1.10 -12.02 5.98
CA LEU A 195 -0.60 -11.77 4.61
C LEU A 195 0.74 -12.47 4.37
N GLU A 196 1.69 -12.35 5.31
CA GLU A 196 2.99 -13.03 5.26
C GLU A 196 2.82 -14.55 5.10
N ARG A 197 2.03 -15.18 5.98
CA ARG A 197 1.76 -16.62 5.91
C ARG A 197 1.03 -17.06 4.63
N ALA A 198 0.15 -16.22 4.10
CA ALA A 198 -0.51 -16.50 2.84
C ALA A 198 0.49 -16.44 1.67
N ALA A 199 1.41 -15.46 1.69
CA ALA A 199 2.49 -15.38 0.71
C ALA A 199 3.44 -16.59 0.77
N GLU A 200 3.79 -17.05 1.98
CA GLU A 200 4.58 -18.27 2.17
C GLU A 200 3.89 -19.50 1.59
N ARG A 201 2.57 -19.65 1.79
CA ARG A 201 1.80 -20.76 1.20
C ARG A 201 1.75 -20.69 -0.32
N VAL A 202 1.49 -19.51 -0.87
CA VAL A 202 1.49 -19.30 -2.33
C VAL A 202 2.87 -19.63 -2.92
N ALA A 203 3.95 -19.24 -2.26
CA ALA A 203 5.31 -19.59 -2.67
C ALA A 203 5.60 -21.11 -2.59
N ALA A 204 4.89 -21.82 -1.74
CA ALA A 204 4.93 -23.29 -1.65
C ALA A 204 3.97 -24.01 -2.64
N GLY A 205 3.26 -23.26 -3.49
CA GLY A 205 2.30 -23.82 -4.45
C GLY A 205 0.90 -24.07 -3.88
N GLU A 206 0.59 -23.58 -2.67
CA GLU A 206 -0.71 -23.79 -2.02
C GLU A 206 -1.65 -22.59 -2.32
N PHE A 207 -2.53 -22.74 -3.31
CA PHE A 207 -3.42 -21.65 -3.77
C PHE A 207 -4.84 -21.69 -3.17
N GLY A 208 -5.16 -22.68 -2.32
CA GLY A 208 -6.56 -22.99 -1.94
C GLY A 208 -7.19 -22.13 -0.84
N SER A 209 -6.45 -21.24 -0.14
CA SER A 209 -6.96 -20.56 1.05
C SER A 209 -6.91 -19.04 0.91
N PRO A 210 -8.01 -18.37 0.52
CA PRO A 210 -8.05 -16.92 0.40
C PRO A 210 -7.88 -16.24 1.76
N ILE A 211 -7.29 -15.05 1.75
CA ILE A 211 -7.14 -14.19 2.92
C ILE A 211 -8.51 -13.55 3.21
N PRO A 212 -9.02 -13.61 4.46
CA PRO A 212 -10.24 -12.89 4.83
C PRO A 212 -10.08 -11.37 4.64
N VAL A 213 -11.04 -10.76 3.95
CA VAL A 213 -11.08 -9.30 3.75
C VAL A 213 -11.95 -8.71 4.88
N ASP A 214 -11.31 -8.46 6.03
CA ASP A 214 -12.00 -8.05 7.26
C ASP A 214 -12.21 -6.52 7.36
N SER A 215 -11.69 -5.72 6.41
CA SER A 215 -11.75 -4.25 6.46
C SER A 215 -11.75 -3.64 5.05
N GLN A 216 -12.17 -2.37 4.99
CA GLN A 216 -12.14 -1.56 3.77
C GLN A 216 -10.94 -0.60 3.71
N ASP A 217 -9.96 -0.78 4.61
CA ASP A 217 -8.72 -0.03 4.65
C ASP A 217 -7.68 -0.54 3.61
N GLU A 218 -6.49 0.04 3.59
CA GLU A 218 -5.42 -0.31 2.67
C GLU A 218 -5.01 -1.79 2.78
N LEU A 219 -5.09 -2.37 3.99
CA LEU A 219 -4.80 -3.80 4.20
C LEU A 219 -5.91 -4.70 3.67
N GLY A 220 -7.16 -4.27 3.74
CA GLY A 220 -8.29 -4.97 3.13
C GLY A 220 -8.20 -4.96 1.60
N GLN A 221 -7.83 -3.82 1.01
CA GLN A 221 -7.59 -3.71 -0.42
C GLN A 221 -6.41 -4.57 -0.87
N LEU A 222 -5.32 -4.59 -0.11
CA LEU A 222 -4.17 -5.45 -0.37
C LEU A 222 -4.54 -6.93 -0.31
N ALA A 223 -5.34 -7.34 0.68
CA ALA A 223 -5.83 -8.72 0.79
C ALA A 223 -6.68 -9.12 -0.41
N LYS A 224 -7.53 -8.22 -0.92
CA LYS A 224 -8.34 -8.45 -2.12
C LYS A 224 -7.46 -8.65 -3.35
N THR A 225 -6.53 -7.73 -3.60
CA THR A 225 -5.60 -7.82 -4.74
C THR A 225 -4.74 -9.08 -4.68
N PHE A 226 -4.29 -9.45 -3.47
CA PHE A 226 -3.56 -10.69 -3.25
C PHE A 226 -4.40 -11.93 -3.58
N ASN A 227 -5.67 -11.96 -3.17
CA ASN A 227 -6.58 -13.07 -3.49
C ASN A 227 -6.85 -13.17 -5.00
N ASP A 228 -6.92 -12.02 -5.71
CA ASP A 228 -7.08 -12.00 -7.17
C ASP A 228 -5.84 -12.59 -7.85
N MET A 229 -4.64 -12.19 -7.43
CA MET A 229 -3.37 -12.76 -7.89
C MET A 229 -3.29 -14.28 -7.60
N GLN A 230 -3.67 -14.70 -6.39
CA GLN A 230 -3.68 -16.12 -6.00
C GLN A 230 -4.59 -16.96 -6.91
N ARG A 231 -5.77 -16.43 -7.26
CA ARG A 231 -6.70 -17.09 -8.19
C ARG A 231 -6.10 -17.25 -9.59
N GLN A 232 -5.45 -16.19 -10.09
CA GLN A 232 -4.78 -16.25 -11.39
C GLN A 232 -3.66 -17.29 -11.41
N LEU A 233 -2.83 -17.34 -10.36
CA LEU A 233 -1.77 -18.34 -10.23
C LEU A 233 -2.34 -19.76 -10.15
N ALA A 234 -3.43 -19.97 -9.39
CA ALA A 234 -4.11 -21.26 -9.31
C ALA A 234 -4.64 -21.73 -10.68
N GLN A 235 -5.23 -20.81 -11.45
CA GLN A 235 -5.71 -21.10 -12.80
C GLN A 235 -4.57 -21.47 -13.75
N LEU A 236 -3.45 -20.72 -13.70
CA LEU A 236 -2.26 -21.02 -14.51
C LEU A 236 -1.68 -22.40 -14.18
N GLU A 237 -1.53 -22.72 -12.89
CA GLU A 237 -1.00 -24.03 -12.48
C GLU A 237 -1.92 -25.18 -12.87
N SER A 238 -3.24 -25.01 -12.68
CA SER A 238 -4.22 -26.01 -13.10
C SER A 238 -4.21 -26.22 -14.64
N ALA A 239 -4.07 -25.12 -15.42
CA ALA A 239 -3.95 -25.23 -16.87
C ALA A 239 -2.67 -25.96 -17.26
N ARG A 240 -1.54 -25.66 -16.60
CA ARG A 240 -0.25 -26.33 -16.82
C ARG A 240 -0.31 -27.84 -16.48
N GLU A 241 -0.90 -28.19 -15.33
CA GLU A 241 -1.06 -29.60 -14.94
C GLU A 241 -1.90 -30.36 -15.97
N LYS A 242 -3.03 -29.77 -16.39
CA LYS A 242 -3.90 -30.33 -17.43
C LYS A 242 -3.16 -30.51 -18.76
N PHE A 243 -2.37 -29.50 -19.18
CA PHE A 243 -1.55 -29.55 -20.37
C PHE A 243 -0.56 -30.73 -20.32
N ILE A 244 0.21 -30.86 -19.23
CA ILE A 244 1.19 -31.96 -19.06
C ILE A 244 0.50 -33.32 -19.07
N ALA A 245 -0.63 -33.45 -18.37
CA ALA A 245 -1.38 -34.70 -18.32
C ALA A 245 -1.89 -35.11 -19.71
N THR A 246 -2.49 -34.14 -20.45
CA THR A 246 -3.02 -34.41 -21.79
C THR A 246 -1.89 -34.70 -22.79
N ALA A 247 -0.81 -33.90 -22.80
CA ALA A 247 0.36 -34.17 -23.65
C ALA A 247 0.95 -35.57 -23.41
N SER A 248 1.04 -35.98 -22.14
CA SER A 248 1.51 -37.33 -21.78
C SER A 248 0.59 -38.43 -22.32
N HIS A 249 -0.73 -38.18 -22.31
CA HIS A 249 -1.71 -39.11 -22.83
C HIS A 249 -1.61 -39.22 -24.37
N GLU A 250 -1.54 -38.07 -25.07
CA GLU A 250 -1.44 -38.01 -26.54
C GLU A 250 -0.14 -38.59 -27.07
N LEU A 251 0.95 -38.53 -26.31
CA LEU A 251 2.21 -39.22 -26.67
C LEU A 251 2.15 -40.72 -26.41
N ARG A 252 1.46 -41.15 -25.35
CA ARG A 252 1.40 -42.59 -24.94
C ARG A 252 0.70 -43.44 -25.98
N THR A 253 -0.43 -42.98 -26.51
CA THR A 253 -1.27 -43.72 -27.44
C THR A 253 -0.51 -44.15 -28.71
N PRO A 254 0.15 -43.28 -29.48
CA PRO A 254 0.91 -43.69 -30.66
C PRO A 254 2.11 -44.59 -30.33
N ILE A 255 2.76 -44.36 -29.15
CA ILE A 255 3.88 -45.19 -28.69
C ILE A 255 3.41 -46.61 -28.45
N PHE A 256 2.26 -46.84 -27.78
CA PHE A 256 1.69 -48.17 -27.59
C PHE A 256 1.28 -48.82 -28.90
N SER A 257 0.66 -48.06 -29.82
CA SER A 257 0.33 -48.58 -31.14
C SER A 257 1.58 -49.02 -31.94
N LEU A 258 2.65 -48.21 -31.89
CA LEU A 258 3.94 -48.57 -32.50
C LEU A 258 4.49 -49.87 -31.90
N GLY A 259 4.48 -50.02 -30.56
CA GLY A 259 4.91 -51.25 -29.91
C GLY A 259 4.13 -52.46 -30.40
N GLY A 260 2.80 -52.35 -30.47
CA GLY A 260 1.93 -53.45 -30.94
C GLY A 260 2.17 -53.81 -32.41
N PHE A 261 2.36 -52.83 -33.32
CA PHE A 261 2.66 -53.10 -34.73
C PHE A 261 4.05 -53.70 -34.88
N VAL A 262 5.04 -53.30 -34.11
CA VAL A 262 6.39 -53.90 -34.13
C VAL A 262 6.33 -55.35 -33.66
N GLU A 263 5.60 -55.62 -32.58
CA GLU A 263 5.40 -56.99 -32.07
C GLU A 263 4.72 -57.91 -33.11
N LEU A 264 3.68 -57.37 -33.80
CA LEU A 264 3.02 -58.08 -34.89
C LEU A 264 3.94 -58.32 -36.10
N LEU A 265 4.87 -57.42 -36.38
CA LEU A 265 5.85 -57.54 -37.49
C LEU A 265 6.95 -58.58 -37.21
N GLU A 266 7.14 -59.00 -35.95
CA GLU A 266 8.06 -60.07 -35.57
C GLU A 266 7.52 -61.48 -35.91
N ASP A 267 6.23 -61.58 -36.27
CA ASP A 267 5.65 -62.86 -36.73
C ASP A 267 6.23 -63.22 -38.10
N GLU A 268 6.89 -64.38 -38.15
CA GLU A 268 7.55 -64.92 -39.35
C GLU A 268 6.55 -65.37 -40.43
N ASP A 269 5.32 -65.73 -40.07
CA ASP A 269 4.29 -66.25 -40.95
C ASP A 269 3.42 -65.14 -41.64
N LEU A 270 3.73 -63.88 -41.43
CA LEU A 270 3.03 -62.76 -42.05
C LEU A 270 3.16 -62.72 -43.55
N ASP A 271 2.05 -62.65 -44.29
CA ASP A 271 2.03 -62.38 -45.70
C ASP A 271 2.56 -60.99 -46.05
N ALA A 272 3.05 -60.83 -47.25
CA ALA A 272 3.70 -59.60 -47.70
C ALA A 272 2.77 -58.38 -47.73
N GLU A 273 1.46 -58.56 -47.91
CA GLU A 273 0.48 -57.49 -47.94
C GLU A 273 0.16 -56.99 -46.52
N THR A 274 -0.04 -57.91 -45.60
CA THR A 274 -0.26 -57.58 -44.18
C THR A 274 0.98 -56.94 -43.55
N ARG A 275 2.18 -57.44 -43.84
CA ARG A 275 3.45 -56.83 -43.43
C ARG A 275 3.57 -55.39 -43.95
N ARG A 276 3.20 -55.12 -45.21
CA ARG A 276 3.23 -53.78 -45.76
C ARG A 276 2.24 -52.84 -45.06
N ARG A 277 1.02 -53.29 -44.80
CA ARG A 277 0.03 -52.50 -44.06
C ARG A 277 0.54 -52.12 -42.65
N PHE A 278 1.14 -53.04 -41.92
CA PHE A 278 1.69 -52.74 -40.58
C PHE A 278 2.85 -51.75 -40.67
N LEU A 279 3.74 -51.86 -41.67
CA LEU A 279 4.80 -50.88 -41.92
C LEU A 279 4.24 -49.49 -42.24
N ASP A 280 3.17 -49.40 -43.04
CA ASP A 280 2.51 -48.14 -43.35
C ASP A 280 1.88 -47.54 -42.07
N GLN A 281 1.27 -48.35 -41.21
CA GLN A 281 0.76 -47.89 -39.93
C GLN A 281 1.88 -47.42 -38.98
N VAL A 282 3.01 -48.14 -38.92
CA VAL A 282 4.19 -47.66 -38.16
C VAL A 282 4.65 -46.30 -38.68
N ARG A 283 4.74 -46.12 -40.01
CA ARG A 283 5.15 -44.84 -40.63
C ARG A 283 4.16 -43.73 -40.23
N GLU A 284 2.87 -43.96 -40.33
CA GLU A 284 1.83 -43.00 -39.93
C GLU A 284 1.94 -42.60 -38.46
N GLN A 285 2.17 -43.55 -37.54
CA GLN A 285 2.35 -43.24 -36.13
C GLN A 285 3.64 -42.44 -35.83
N VAL A 286 4.73 -42.70 -36.58
CA VAL A 286 5.99 -41.95 -36.48
C VAL A 286 5.79 -40.51 -36.97
N ASP A 287 5.10 -40.32 -38.11
CA ASP A 287 4.81 -38.98 -38.63
C ASP A 287 3.89 -38.18 -37.67
N ARG A 288 2.88 -38.84 -37.11
CA ARG A 288 2.00 -38.23 -36.05
C ARG A 288 2.79 -37.81 -34.83
N LEU A 289 3.70 -38.65 -34.32
CA LEU A 289 4.59 -38.32 -33.18
C LEU A 289 5.53 -37.14 -33.54
N GLY A 290 6.07 -37.12 -34.73
CA GLY A 290 6.91 -36.05 -35.21
C GLY A 290 6.16 -34.72 -35.23
N LYS A 291 4.93 -34.68 -35.78
CA LYS A 291 4.07 -33.49 -35.79
C LYS A 291 3.72 -33.05 -34.37
N LEU A 292 3.28 -33.97 -33.54
CA LEU A 292 2.94 -33.66 -32.11
C LEU A 292 4.13 -33.06 -31.34
N SER A 293 5.35 -33.61 -31.58
CA SER A 293 6.57 -33.09 -30.92
C SER A 293 6.90 -31.67 -31.36
N VAL A 294 6.75 -31.35 -32.64
CA VAL A 294 6.95 -29.98 -33.16
C VAL A 294 5.88 -29.03 -32.61
N ASP A 295 4.62 -29.44 -32.65
CA ASP A 295 3.49 -28.64 -32.13
C ASP A 295 3.66 -28.31 -30.63
N LEU A 296 4.08 -29.30 -29.81
CA LEU A 296 4.38 -29.12 -28.40
C LEU A 296 5.54 -28.14 -28.15
N LEU A 297 6.60 -28.23 -28.96
CA LEU A 297 7.75 -27.34 -28.86
C LEU A 297 7.37 -25.92 -29.25
N ASP A 298 6.57 -25.74 -30.31
CA ASP A 298 6.11 -24.44 -30.76
C ASP A 298 5.19 -23.81 -29.72
N LEU A 299 4.22 -24.57 -29.19
CA LEU A 299 3.33 -24.06 -28.11
C LEU A 299 4.12 -23.69 -26.85
N SER A 300 5.08 -24.52 -26.44
CA SER A 300 5.95 -24.23 -25.30
C SER A 300 6.76 -22.94 -25.49
N LYS A 301 7.30 -22.68 -26.70
CA LYS A 301 8.00 -21.41 -27.01
C LYS A 301 7.05 -20.22 -27.00
N LEU A 302 5.84 -20.41 -27.48
CA LEU A 302 4.79 -19.40 -27.47
C LEU A 302 4.40 -19.05 -26.03
N GLU A 303 4.07 -20.00 -25.18
CA GLU A 303 3.71 -19.77 -23.78
C GLU A 303 4.84 -19.12 -22.96
N ALA A 304 6.09 -19.55 -23.19
CA ALA A 304 7.27 -18.98 -22.54
C ALA A 304 7.61 -17.54 -23.00
N GLY A 305 6.92 -17.02 -24.01
CA GLY A 305 7.24 -15.69 -24.56
C GLY A 305 8.59 -15.64 -25.29
N SER A 306 9.20 -16.78 -25.56
CA SER A 306 10.55 -16.86 -26.15
C SER A 306 10.56 -16.87 -27.68
N LEU A 307 9.37 -16.85 -28.30
CA LEU A 307 9.26 -16.74 -29.75
C LEU A 307 9.51 -15.29 -30.18
N GLU A 308 10.62 -15.06 -30.86
CA GLU A 308 10.93 -13.77 -31.50
C GLU A 308 10.22 -13.71 -32.87
N LEU A 309 9.38 -12.69 -33.06
CA LEU A 309 8.75 -12.39 -34.35
C LEU A 309 9.74 -11.60 -35.22
N ARG A 310 9.80 -11.95 -36.50
CA ARG A 310 10.57 -11.23 -37.50
C ARG A 310 9.61 -10.56 -38.48
N GLU A 311 9.17 -9.38 -38.08
CA GLU A 311 8.26 -8.60 -38.92
C GLU A 311 9.01 -7.99 -40.12
N GLU A 312 8.49 -8.22 -41.30
CA GLU A 312 8.97 -7.63 -42.53
C GLU A 312 7.81 -7.25 -43.44
N GLN A 313 8.09 -6.45 -44.47
CA GLN A 313 7.09 -6.06 -45.46
C GLN A 313 6.88 -7.24 -46.41
N VAL A 314 5.68 -7.80 -46.45
CA VAL A 314 5.34 -9.03 -47.16
C VAL A 314 4.13 -8.81 -48.07
N ASP A 315 4.19 -9.26 -49.32
CA ASP A 315 2.98 -9.44 -50.14
C ASP A 315 2.26 -10.73 -49.73
N LEU A 316 1.24 -10.55 -48.85
CA LEU A 316 0.42 -11.65 -48.38
C LEU A 316 -0.37 -12.34 -49.52
N GLY A 317 -0.57 -11.67 -50.62
CA GLY A 317 -1.17 -12.28 -51.81
C GLY A 317 -0.23 -13.33 -52.46
N GLU A 318 1.06 -13.04 -52.56
CA GLU A 318 2.06 -13.99 -53.06
C GLU A 318 2.26 -15.13 -52.05
N LEU A 319 2.38 -14.82 -50.75
CA LEU A 319 2.50 -15.81 -49.71
C LEU A 319 1.30 -16.79 -49.69
N THR A 320 0.09 -16.26 -49.82
CA THR A 320 -1.14 -17.09 -49.86
C THR A 320 -1.11 -18.06 -51.07
N ARG A 321 -0.71 -17.57 -52.25
CA ARG A 321 -0.58 -18.43 -53.43
C ARG A 321 0.48 -19.51 -53.25
N SER A 322 1.64 -19.15 -52.69
CA SER A 322 2.75 -20.08 -52.44
C SER A 322 2.31 -21.18 -51.45
N VAL A 323 1.75 -20.82 -50.32
CA VAL A 323 1.30 -21.80 -49.31
C VAL A 323 0.17 -22.69 -49.84
N SER A 324 -0.80 -22.12 -50.55
CA SER A 324 -1.88 -22.94 -51.15
C SER A 324 -1.37 -23.94 -52.18
N GLY A 325 -0.31 -23.58 -52.95
CA GLY A 325 0.33 -24.47 -53.91
C GLY A 325 1.04 -25.68 -53.27
N GLU A 326 1.49 -25.56 -52.00
CA GLU A 326 2.10 -26.69 -51.27
C GLU A 326 1.10 -27.88 -51.09
N PHE A 327 -0.21 -27.60 -51.10
CA PHE A 327 -1.27 -28.57 -50.86
C PHE A 327 -1.77 -29.28 -52.16
N GLU A 328 -1.28 -28.95 -53.35
CA GLU A 328 -1.72 -29.60 -54.59
C GLU A 328 -1.70 -31.13 -54.54
N PRO A 329 -0.64 -31.81 -54.01
CA PRO A 329 -0.64 -33.26 -53.89
C PRO A 329 -1.71 -33.81 -52.97
N SER A 330 -1.89 -33.17 -51.80
CA SER A 330 -2.89 -33.55 -50.78
C SER A 330 -4.32 -33.34 -51.29
N LEU A 331 -4.55 -32.26 -52.03
CA LEU A 331 -5.84 -31.97 -52.67
C LEU A 331 -6.21 -33.00 -53.71
N ALA A 332 -5.22 -33.42 -54.57
CA ALA A 332 -5.44 -34.47 -55.54
C ALA A 332 -5.77 -35.83 -54.89
N GLN A 333 -5.12 -36.15 -53.76
CA GLN A 333 -5.40 -37.37 -53.00
C GLN A 333 -6.79 -37.35 -52.35
N HIS A 334 -7.23 -36.15 -51.90
CA HIS A 334 -8.51 -35.93 -51.25
C HIS A 334 -9.66 -35.64 -52.23
N ASP A 335 -9.41 -35.66 -53.53
CA ASP A 335 -10.37 -35.27 -54.60
C ASP A 335 -10.96 -33.86 -54.40
N SER A 336 -10.20 -32.97 -53.75
CA SER A 336 -10.63 -31.62 -53.35
C SER A 336 -9.90 -30.55 -54.15
N HIS A 337 -10.40 -29.31 -54.12
CA HIS A 337 -9.76 -28.20 -54.80
C HIS A 337 -9.78 -26.92 -54.01
N ILE A 338 -8.74 -26.09 -54.15
CA ILE A 338 -8.66 -24.76 -53.59
C ILE A 338 -9.03 -23.72 -54.63
N GLU A 339 -9.98 -22.84 -54.30
CA GLU A 339 -10.28 -21.62 -55.06
C GLU A 339 -9.59 -20.42 -54.35
N LEU A 340 -8.69 -19.75 -55.07
CA LEU A 340 -7.98 -18.58 -54.59
C LEU A 340 -8.68 -17.28 -55.02
N ARG A 341 -9.11 -16.46 -54.05
CA ARG A 341 -9.61 -15.10 -54.29
C ARG A 341 -8.72 -14.09 -53.55
N VAL A 342 -7.59 -13.82 -54.14
CA VAL A 342 -6.51 -13.04 -53.56
C VAL A 342 -6.30 -11.77 -54.38
N ALA A 343 -6.21 -10.62 -53.72
CA ALA A 343 -5.83 -9.37 -54.36
C ALA A 343 -4.45 -9.50 -55.05
N ARG A 344 -4.23 -8.74 -56.12
CA ARG A 344 -2.95 -8.82 -56.88
C ARG A 344 -1.75 -8.45 -56.01
N THR A 345 -1.89 -7.44 -55.17
CA THR A 345 -0.90 -6.98 -54.18
C THR A 345 -1.59 -6.75 -52.88
N LEU A 346 -1.04 -7.29 -51.80
CA LEU A 346 -1.58 -7.15 -50.46
C LEU A 346 -0.44 -7.05 -49.43
N ASP A 347 0.18 -5.87 -49.40
CA ASP A 347 1.32 -5.64 -48.51
C ASP A 347 0.88 -5.49 -47.05
N ALA A 348 1.58 -6.16 -46.14
CA ALA A 348 1.42 -6.05 -44.72
C ALA A 348 2.76 -6.15 -43.98
N GLN A 349 2.83 -5.56 -42.81
CA GLN A 349 3.97 -5.71 -41.88
C GLN A 349 3.69 -6.91 -40.97
N CYS A 350 4.34 -8.03 -41.19
CA CYS A 350 4.13 -9.24 -40.39
C CYS A 350 5.29 -10.22 -40.51
N ASP A 351 5.28 -11.30 -39.73
CA ASP A 351 6.21 -12.40 -39.83
C ASP A 351 5.67 -13.41 -40.90
N PRO A 352 6.29 -13.50 -42.10
CA PRO A 352 5.79 -14.37 -43.20
C PRO A 352 5.82 -15.85 -42.82
N VAL A 353 6.79 -16.28 -42.01
CA VAL A 353 6.91 -17.69 -41.61
C VAL A 353 5.73 -18.06 -40.70
N ARG A 354 5.33 -17.17 -39.83
CA ARG A 354 4.22 -17.41 -38.91
C ARG A 354 2.87 -17.30 -39.61
N VAL A 355 2.69 -16.34 -40.49
CA VAL A 355 1.47 -16.27 -41.31
C VAL A 355 1.34 -17.53 -42.18
N ALA A 356 2.42 -17.97 -42.85
CA ALA A 356 2.42 -19.23 -43.61
C ALA A 356 2.08 -20.44 -42.70
N GLN A 357 2.61 -20.50 -41.50
CA GLN A 357 2.30 -21.56 -40.54
C GLN A 357 0.79 -21.57 -40.17
N ILE A 358 0.21 -20.41 -39.87
CA ILE A 358 -1.23 -20.31 -39.63
C ILE A 358 -2.03 -20.80 -40.83
N MET A 359 -1.70 -20.37 -42.01
CA MET A 359 -2.39 -20.78 -43.25
C MET A 359 -2.30 -22.28 -43.49
N ARG A 360 -1.12 -22.90 -43.28
CA ARG A 360 -0.95 -24.36 -43.39
C ARG A 360 -1.86 -25.08 -42.38
N ILE A 361 -1.91 -24.62 -41.17
CA ILE A 361 -2.80 -25.20 -40.13
C ILE A 361 -4.27 -25.11 -40.55
N LEU A 362 -4.72 -23.96 -41.05
CA LEU A 362 -6.11 -23.78 -41.49
C LEU A 362 -6.49 -24.61 -42.70
N ILE A 363 -5.60 -24.73 -43.72
CA ILE A 363 -5.83 -25.54 -44.90
C ILE A 363 -5.78 -27.04 -44.56
N ASP A 364 -4.82 -27.46 -43.72
CA ASP A 364 -4.71 -28.84 -43.23
C ASP A 364 -5.96 -29.22 -42.41
N ASN A 365 -6.45 -28.33 -41.57
CA ASN A 365 -7.68 -28.51 -40.80
C ASN A 365 -8.90 -28.69 -41.72
N ALA A 366 -9.02 -27.88 -42.78
CA ALA A 366 -10.10 -28.04 -43.77
C ALA A 366 -10.04 -29.39 -44.48
N LEU A 367 -8.87 -29.89 -44.90
CA LEU A 367 -8.68 -31.20 -45.54
C LEU A 367 -8.94 -32.36 -44.56
N THR A 368 -8.51 -32.22 -43.31
CA THR A 368 -8.61 -33.33 -42.32
C THR A 368 -10.05 -33.55 -41.84
N HIS A 369 -10.81 -32.45 -41.67
CA HIS A 369 -12.14 -32.49 -41.05
C HIS A 369 -13.31 -32.40 -42.04
N THR A 370 -13.05 -32.52 -43.34
CA THR A 370 -14.09 -32.53 -44.37
C THR A 370 -14.06 -33.80 -45.20
N ALA A 371 -15.18 -34.12 -45.82
CA ALA A 371 -15.26 -35.28 -46.74
C ALA A 371 -14.46 -35.06 -48.02
N SER A 372 -14.06 -36.14 -48.68
CA SER A 372 -13.46 -36.11 -50.02
C SER A 372 -14.35 -35.34 -51.01
N GLY A 373 -13.74 -34.55 -51.90
CA GLY A 373 -14.47 -33.69 -52.84
C GLY A 373 -14.85 -32.29 -52.27
N THR A 374 -14.29 -31.93 -51.12
CA THR A 374 -14.53 -30.63 -50.51
C THR A 374 -13.95 -29.47 -51.32
N ARG A 375 -14.70 -28.37 -51.37
CA ARG A 375 -14.25 -27.10 -51.94
C ARG A 375 -13.71 -26.22 -50.84
N ILE A 376 -12.44 -25.83 -50.93
CA ILE A 376 -11.78 -24.90 -50.02
C ILE A 376 -11.62 -23.56 -50.73
N GLU A 377 -12.11 -22.46 -50.17
CA GLU A 377 -11.92 -21.11 -50.68
C GLU A 377 -10.93 -20.35 -49.78
N VAL A 378 -9.83 -19.88 -50.33
CA VAL A 378 -8.85 -19.06 -49.62
C VAL A 378 -8.95 -17.63 -50.12
N THR A 379 -9.25 -16.70 -49.22
CA THR A 379 -9.39 -15.29 -49.56
C THR A 379 -8.36 -14.46 -48.84
N ALA A 380 -7.78 -13.47 -49.53
CA ALA A 380 -6.88 -12.48 -48.95
C ALA A 380 -7.29 -11.08 -49.40
N ARG A 381 -7.69 -10.22 -48.49
CA ARG A 381 -8.20 -8.86 -48.79
C ARG A 381 -7.87 -7.87 -47.71
N ARG A 382 -7.86 -6.58 -48.04
CA ARG A 382 -7.78 -5.49 -47.07
C ARG A 382 -9.18 -5.02 -46.72
N SER A 383 -9.46 -4.84 -45.44
CA SER A 383 -10.72 -4.33 -44.95
C SER A 383 -10.48 -3.49 -43.67
N ASN A 384 -11.00 -2.27 -43.60
CA ASN A 384 -10.97 -1.40 -42.45
C ASN A 384 -9.59 -1.18 -41.80
N GLY A 385 -8.51 -1.08 -42.59
CA GLY A 385 -7.15 -0.92 -42.07
C GLY A 385 -6.52 -2.19 -41.52
N HIS A 386 -7.10 -3.36 -41.78
CA HIS A 386 -6.56 -4.68 -41.47
C HIS A 386 -6.44 -5.52 -42.74
N VAL A 387 -5.53 -6.45 -42.73
CA VAL A 387 -5.53 -7.52 -43.72
C VAL A 387 -6.27 -8.71 -43.14
N MET A 388 -7.18 -9.25 -43.96
CA MET A 388 -8.00 -10.43 -43.64
C MET A 388 -7.59 -11.56 -44.54
N LEU A 389 -7.10 -12.66 -43.95
CA LEU A 389 -6.88 -13.93 -44.60
C LEU A 389 -7.97 -14.90 -44.10
N ALA A 390 -8.74 -15.49 -45.00
CA ALA A 390 -9.75 -16.44 -44.59
C ALA A 390 -9.66 -17.73 -45.39
N VAL A 391 -9.83 -18.85 -44.70
CA VAL A 391 -9.96 -20.20 -45.24
C VAL A 391 -11.38 -20.67 -44.96
N ARG A 392 -12.10 -21.00 -46.02
CA ARG A 392 -13.49 -21.44 -45.98
C ARG A 392 -13.59 -22.84 -46.56
N ASP A 393 -14.32 -23.71 -45.91
CA ASP A 393 -14.69 -25.02 -46.38
C ASP A 393 -16.22 -25.20 -46.40
N ASN A 394 -16.67 -26.21 -47.14
CA ASN A 394 -18.07 -26.58 -47.25
C ASN A 394 -18.40 -27.90 -46.48
N GLY A 395 -17.65 -28.20 -45.42
CA GLY A 395 -17.88 -29.37 -44.57
C GLY A 395 -19.10 -29.31 -43.70
N ASP A 396 -19.26 -30.29 -42.82
CA ASP A 396 -20.44 -30.45 -41.94
C ASP A 396 -20.65 -29.30 -40.92
N GLY A 397 -19.63 -28.43 -40.74
CA GLY A 397 -19.68 -27.36 -39.81
C GLY A 397 -19.24 -27.75 -38.39
N ILE A 398 -19.15 -26.75 -37.53
CA ILE A 398 -18.73 -26.91 -36.12
C ILE A 398 -19.90 -26.48 -35.24
N ASP A 399 -20.29 -27.31 -34.29
CA ASP A 399 -21.36 -26.96 -33.35
C ASP A 399 -20.98 -25.79 -32.45
N ALA A 400 -21.99 -25.05 -31.95
CA ALA A 400 -21.78 -23.80 -31.20
C ALA A 400 -21.00 -23.98 -29.88
N ASN A 401 -21.01 -25.17 -29.27
CA ASN A 401 -20.26 -25.44 -28.04
C ASN A 401 -18.79 -25.73 -28.37
N SER A 402 -18.54 -26.52 -29.41
CA SER A 402 -17.20 -26.81 -29.94
C SER A 402 -16.54 -25.55 -30.50
N ALA A 403 -17.26 -24.68 -31.21
CA ALA A 403 -16.74 -23.45 -31.77
C ALA A 403 -16.13 -22.48 -30.73
N ARG A 404 -16.56 -22.56 -29.47
CA ARG A 404 -15.99 -21.78 -28.38
C ARG A 404 -14.67 -22.35 -27.83
N ARG A 405 -14.39 -23.60 -28.12
CA ARG A 405 -13.31 -24.37 -27.52
C ARG A 405 -12.25 -24.85 -28.52
N ILE A 406 -12.50 -24.72 -29.83
CA ILE A 406 -11.58 -25.23 -30.86
C ILE A 406 -10.19 -24.59 -30.83
N PHE A 407 -10.02 -23.47 -30.16
CA PHE A 407 -8.73 -22.80 -29.92
C PHE A 407 -8.07 -23.23 -28.61
N GLU A 408 -8.76 -24.04 -27.76
CA GLU A 408 -8.14 -24.60 -26.56
C GLU A 408 -7.15 -25.71 -26.97
N PRO A 409 -5.95 -25.77 -26.34
CA PRO A 409 -5.00 -26.86 -26.61
C PRO A 409 -5.61 -28.25 -26.39
N PHE A 410 -5.31 -29.18 -27.30
CA PHE A 410 -5.80 -30.57 -27.28
C PHE A 410 -7.32 -30.73 -27.45
N PHE A 411 -8.03 -29.72 -27.85
CA PHE A 411 -9.44 -29.86 -28.16
C PHE A 411 -9.62 -30.48 -29.52
N THR A 412 -10.30 -31.63 -29.58
CA THR A 412 -10.76 -32.29 -30.82
C THR A 412 -12.24 -32.59 -30.69
N ALA A 413 -13.00 -32.38 -31.80
CA ALA A 413 -14.42 -32.76 -31.84
C ALA A 413 -14.60 -34.26 -32.07
N ASP A 414 -13.62 -34.90 -32.70
CA ASP A 414 -13.52 -36.33 -32.93
C ASP A 414 -12.18 -36.89 -32.44
N ASP A 415 -12.21 -37.95 -31.64
CA ASP A 415 -11.03 -38.59 -31.05
C ASP A 415 -10.06 -39.21 -32.09
N ALA A 416 -10.41 -39.22 -33.33
CA ALA A 416 -9.73 -40.00 -34.35
C ALA A 416 -8.68 -39.26 -35.15
N GLN A 417 -8.70 -37.95 -35.27
CA GLN A 417 -7.83 -37.23 -36.22
C GLN A 417 -7.25 -35.92 -35.67
N GLY A 418 -5.94 -35.88 -35.42
CA GLY A 418 -5.21 -34.67 -35.07
C GLY A 418 -4.73 -34.60 -33.65
N SER A 419 -3.78 -33.69 -33.37
CA SER A 419 -3.23 -33.43 -32.03
C SER A 419 -4.09 -32.47 -31.20
N GLY A 420 -5.03 -31.75 -31.85
CA GLY A 420 -5.78 -30.68 -31.23
C GLY A 420 -4.93 -29.45 -30.86
N LEU A 421 -3.68 -29.37 -31.30
CA LEU A 421 -2.77 -28.27 -30.99
C LEU A 421 -2.71 -27.20 -32.11
N GLY A 422 -2.99 -27.58 -33.36
CA GLY A 422 -2.82 -26.69 -34.51
C GLY A 422 -3.59 -25.38 -34.40
N LEU A 423 -4.91 -25.42 -34.12
CA LEU A 423 -5.73 -24.21 -33.98
C LEU A 423 -5.34 -23.37 -32.78
N ALA A 424 -4.90 -23.99 -31.67
CA ALA A 424 -4.38 -23.28 -30.52
C ALA A 424 -3.08 -22.52 -30.85
N ILE A 425 -2.16 -23.17 -31.56
CA ILE A 425 -0.92 -22.54 -32.05
C ILE A 425 -1.26 -21.40 -33.03
N ALA A 426 -2.19 -21.59 -33.95
CA ALA A 426 -2.61 -20.57 -34.90
C ALA A 426 -3.22 -19.33 -34.20
N SER A 427 -4.02 -19.55 -33.19
CA SER A 427 -4.60 -18.46 -32.40
C SER A 427 -3.53 -17.68 -31.62
N GLU A 428 -2.63 -18.36 -30.93
CA GLU A 428 -1.54 -17.74 -30.17
C GLU A 428 -0.57 -16.96 -31.08
N LEU A 429 -0.24 -17.50 -32.26
CA LEU A 429 0.57 -16.81 -33.28
C LEU A 429 -0.12 -15.54 -33.77
N ALA A 430 -1.43 -15.60 -34.00
CA ALA A 430 -2.21 -14.44 -34.42
C ALA A 430 -2.17 -13.34 -33.36
N GLU A 431 -2.42 -13.69 -32.07
CA GLU A 431 -2.39 -12.74 -30.95
C GLU A 431 -1.01 -12.10 -30.77
N ARG A 432 0.06 -12.87 -30.93
CA ARG A 432 1.43 -12.34 -30.85
C ARG A 432 1.79 -11.36 -31.96
N MET A 433 1.17 -11.50 -33.11
CA MET A 433 1.28 -10.54 -34.23
C MET A 433 0.27 -9.37 -34.06
N ALA A 434 -0.30 -9.15 -32.88
CA ALA A 434 -1.33 -8.16 -32.61
C ALA A 434 -2.59 -8.31 -33.51
N GLY A 435 -2.77 -9.51 -34.07
CA GLY A 435 -3.92 -9.90 -34.85
C GLY A 435 -4.94 -10.72 -34.04
N ARG A 436 -5.86 -11.34 -34.77
CA ARG A 436 -6.90 -12.21 -34.19
C ARG A 436 -7.27 -13.32 -35.15
N LEU A 437 -7.45 -14.54 -34.64
CA LEU A 437 -8.05 -15.65 -35.38
C LEU A 437 -9.49 -15.87 -34.87
N THR A 438 -10.43 -15.94 -35.80
CA THR A 438 -11.86 -16.13 -35.50
C THR A 438 -12.43 -17.25 -36.37
N VAL A 439 -13.55 -17.85 -35.92
CA VAL A 439 -14.30 -18.84 -36.66
C VAL A 439 -15.79 -18.43 -36.75
N ALA A 440 -16.35 -18.63 -37.92
CA ALA A 440 -17.81 -18.61 -38.11
C ALA A 440 -18.17 -19.92 -38.82
N SER A 441 -19.08 -20.71 -38.26
CA SER A 441 -19.40 -22.02 -38.81
C SER A 441 -20.89 -22.31 -38.77
N GLU A 442 -21.38 -22.78 -39.91
CA GLU A 442 -22.72 -23.31 -40.09
C GLU A 442 -22.58 -24.57 -40.95
N PRO A 443 -23.52 -25.53 -40.93
CA PRO A 443 -23.47 -26.69 -41.84
C PRO A 443 -23.27 -26.29 -43.27
N GLY A 444 -22.24 -26.81 -43.93
CA GLY A 444 -21.87 -26.48 -45.31
C GLY A 444 -21.03 -25.20 -45.45
N ASN A 445 -20.63 -24.57 -44.35
CA ASN A 445 -19.90 -23.31 -44.41
C ASN A 445 -19.09 -23.04 -43.15
N THR A 446 -17.85 -23.45 -43.05
CA THR A 446 -16.92 -23.07 -41.99
C THR A 446 -15.91 -22.07 -42.51
N VAL A 447 -15.71 -20.96 -41.83
CA VAL A 447 -14.79 -19.90 -42.19
C VAL A 447 -13.88 -19.56 -41.02
N PHE A 448 -12.60 -19.83 -41.15
CA PHE A 448 -11.58 -19.32 -40.28
C PHE A 448 -11.02 -18.02 -40.86
N THR A 449 -10.94 -16.97 -40.04
CA THR A 449 -10.46 -15.66 -40.48
C THR A 449 -9.33 -15.18 -39.56
N LEU A 450 -8.16 -14.95 -40.16
CA LEU A 450 -7.02 -14.28 -39.57
C LEU A 450 -7.08 -12.80 -39.92
N GLU A 451 -7.15 -11.95 -38.91
CA GLU A 451 -7.07 -10.49 -39.01
C GLU A 451 -5.69 -10.04 -38.54
N LEU A 452 -4.97 -9.28 -39.36
CA LEU A 452 -3.66 -8.71 -39.03
C LEU A 452 -3.73 -7.18 -39.16
N PRO A 453 -3.10 -6.40 -38.27
CA PRO A 453 -2.94 -4.97 -38.45
C PRO A 453 -2.10 -4.67 -39.68
N THR A 454 -2.31 -3.48 -40.30
CA THR A 454 -1.54 -3.04 -41.49
C THR A 454 -0.53 -1.97 -41.14
#